data_d301ed9199f1087593c38a90f0998432
#
_entry.id   d301ed9199f1087593c38a90f0998432
#
_cell.length_a   1.000
_cell.length_b   1.000
_cell.length_c   1.000
_cell.angle_alpha   90.00
_cell.angle_beta   90.00
_cell.angle_gamma   90.00
#
_symmetry.space_group_name_H-M   'P 1'
#
loop_
_entity.id
_entity.type
_entity.pdbx_description
1 polymer ?
#
loop_
_entity_poly.entity_id
_entity_poly.type
_entity_poly.pdbx_seq_one_letter_code
_entity_poly.pdbx_strand_id
1 'polypeptide(L)'
;RDSSVTGVQTCALPISLDALKVGLVQCLAMVPGTSRSGATIIGGMLLGLSRKAATDFSFYLAIPTLIGAGAYSLYKERALLSLADLPLFAVGLVLSFLSAWVCVRWLLRYIATHSFVPFAWYRIAFGGVVLLTAWKGWIVWAA
;
A
#
# COMPACT_ATOMS: atom_id res chain seq x y z
N ARG A 1 18.28 -25.11 -23.94
CA ARG A 1 16.96 -24.66 -23.42
C ARG A 1 17.26 -23.46 -22.57
N ASP A 2 17.01 -22.30 -23.19
CA ASP A 2 17.57 -21.00 -22.75
C ASP A 2 16.97 -20.54 -21.44
N SER A 3 17.74 -20.63 -20.38
CA SER A 3 17.47 -19.98 -19.08
C SER A 3 17.65 -18.44 -19.14
N SER A 4 18.04 -17.88 -20.29
CA SER A 4 18.21 -16.45 -20.49
C SER A 4 16.90 -15.67 -20.66
N VAL A 5 15.80 -16.36 -21.01
CA VAL A 5 14.49 -15.74 -21.23
C VAL A 5 13.77 -15.41 -19.90
N THR A 6 14.09 -16.07 -18.80
CA THR A 6 13.48 -15.85 -17.50
C THR A 6 13.93 -14.54 -16.84
N GLY A 7 15.13 -14.05 -17.13
CA GLY A 7 15.66 -12.80 -16.57
C GLY A 7 14.99 -11.52 -17.11
N VAL A 8 14.50 -11.56 -18.35
CA VAL A 8 13.87 -10.40 -19.01
C VAL A 8 12.41 -10.26 -18.61
N GLN A 9 11.73 -11.36 -18.30
CA GLN A 9 10.32 -11.34 -17.87
C GLN A 9 10.12 -10.80 -16.44
N THR A 10 11.13 -10.84 -15.59
CA THR A 10 11.02 -10.35 -14.21
C THR A 10 11.01 -8.82 -14.09
N CYS A 11 11.38 -8.10 -15.15
CA CYS A 11 11.32 -6.64 -15.22
C CYS A 11 10.12 -6.11 -16.05
N ALA A 12 9.38 -6.99 -16.73
CA ALA A 12 8.20 -6.61 -17.49
C ALA A 12 7.01 -6.34 -16.54
N LEU A 13 6.22 -5.32 -16.88
CA LEU A 13 4.91 -5.13 -16.25
C LEU A 13 4.07 -6.40 -16.45
N PRO A 14 3.26 -6.79 -15.45
CA PRO A 14 2.50 -8.02 -15.54
C PRO A 14 1.60 -8.01 -16.79
N ILE A 15 1.61 -9.13 -17.53
CA ILE A 15 0.67 -9.38 -18.60
C ILE A 15 -0.74 -9.37 -18.02
N SER A 16 -1.76 -9.05 -18.79
CA SER A 16 -3.15 -8.84 -18.35
C SER A 16 -3.68 -9.90 -17.37
N LEU A 17 -3.30 -11.17 -17.56
CA LEU A 17 -3.68 -12.28 -16.66
C LEU A 17 -3.00 -12.20 -15.29
N ASP A 18 -1.74 -11.81 -15.23
CA ASP A 18 -1.03 -11.67 -13.95
C ASP A 18 -1.52 -10.44 -13.20
N ALA A 19 -1.84 -9.37 -13.93
CA ALA A 19 -2.51 -8.20 -13.35
C ALA A 19 -3.86 -8.57 -12.72
N LEU A 20 -4.66 -9.40 -13.38
CA LEU A 20 -5.93 -9.90 -12.86
C LEU A 20 -5.71 -10.75 -11.59
N LYS A 21 -4.73 -11.67 -11.60
CA LYS A 21 -4.40 -12.50 -10.44
C LYS A 21 -3.97 -11.64 -9.24
N VAL A 22 -3.09 -10.66 -9.44
CA VAL A 22 -2.68 -9.74 -8.37
C VAL A 22 -3.85 -8.89 -7.89
N GLY A 23 -4.75 -8.47 -8.79
CA GLY A 23 -6.00 -7.80 -8.44
C GLY A 23 -6.92 -8.66 -7.56
N LEU A 24 -7.03 -9.96 -7.86
CA LEU A 24 -7.79 -10.90 -7.01
C LEU A 24 -7.14 -11.10 -5.64
N VAL A 25 -5.80 -11.19 -5.58
CA VAL A 25 -5.09 -11.24 -4.30
C VAL A 25 -5.30 -9.97 -3.48
N GLN A 26 -5.48 -8.80 -4.11
CA GLN A 26 -5.85 -7.57 -3.42
C GLN A 26 -7.17 -7.70 -2.64
N CYS A 27 -8.10 -8.56 -3.06
CA CYS A 27 -9.35 -8.79 -2.33
C CYS A 27 -9.10 -9.33 -0.91
N LEU A 28 -8.00 -10.04 -0.67
CA LEU A 28 -7.61 -10.47 0.67
C LEU A 28 -7.31 -9.28 1.60
N ALA A 29 -6.97 -8.13 1.04
CA ALA A 29 -6.75 -6.90 1.80
C ALA A 29 -8.05 -6.24 2.31
N MET A 30 -9.22 -6.77 1.93
CA MET A 30 -10.53 -6.36 2.48
C MET A 30 -10.73 -6.90 3.91
N VAL A 31 -9.94 -7.91 4.31
CA VAL A 31 -9.95 -8.38 5.71
C VAL A 31 -9.36 -7.29 6.60
N PRO A 32 -10.08 -6.85 7.65
CA PRO A 32 -9.60 -5.82 8.57
C PRO A 32 -8.22 -6.17 9.15
N GLY A 33 -7.31 -5.20 9.18
CA GLY A 33 -5.94 -5.39 9.64
C GLY A 33 -4.94 -5.88 8.58
N THR A 34 -5.40 -6.34 7.43
CA THR A 34 -4.52 -6.74 6.33
C THR A 34 -4.01 -5.51 5.57
N SER A 35 -2.69 -5.41 5.42
CA SER A 35 -2.10 -4.34 4.62
C SER A 35 -2.37 -4.57 3.14
N ARG A 36 -3.04 -3.64 2.45
CA ARG A 36 -3.31 -3.74 1.02
C ARG A 36 -2.03 -3.86 0.19
N SER A 37 -1.05 -2.99 0.43
CA SER A 37 0.24 -3.06 -0.25
C SER A 37 1.00 -4.34 0.08
N GLY A 38 0.93 -4.81 1.33
CA GLY A 38 1.51 -6.08 1.72
C GLY A 38 0.91 -7.25 0.94
N ALA A 39 -0.40 -7.34 0.85
CA ALA A 39 -1.10 -8.39 0.11
C ALA A 39 -0.72 -8.38 -1.38
N THR A 40 -0.74 -7.22 -2.04
CA THR A 40 -0.42 -7.11 -3.47
C THR A 40 1.04 -7.36 -3.78
N ILE A 41 1.98 -6.90 -2.94
CA ILE A 41 3.42 -7.13 -3.14
C ILE A 41 3.76 -8.60 -2.91
N ILE A 42 3.32 -9.18 -1.78
CA ILE A 42 3.58 -10.58 -1.47
C ILE A 42 2.91 -11.48 -2.51
N GLY A 43 1.64 -11.22 -2.83
CA GLY A 43 0.92 -11.97 -3.85
C GLY A 43 1.56 -11.88 -5.23
N GLY A 44 2.02 -10.71 -5.64
CA GLY A 44 2.77 -10.52 -6.88
C GLY A 44 4.08 -11.32 -6.90
N MET A 45 4.81 -11.32 -5.79
CA MET A 45 6.04 -12.12 -5.66
C MET A 45 5.76 -13.63 -5.71
N LEU A 46 4.68 -14.09 -5.10
CA LEU A 46 4.26 -15.52 -5.17
C LEU A 46 3.84 -15.92 -6.60
N LEU A 47 3.37 -14.97 -7.40
CA LEU A 47 3.04 -15.16 -8.81
C LEU A 47 4.27 -15.04 -9.74
N GLY A 48 5.46 -14.88 -9.18
CA GLY A 48 6.73 -14.86 -9.93
C GLY A 48 7.23 -13.48 -10.33
N LEU A 49 6.58 -12.40 -9.87
CA LEU A 49 7.09 -11.04 -10.10
C LEU A 49 8.33 -10.77 -9.24
N SER A 50 9.27 -10.00 -9.78
CA SER A 50 10.38 -9.49 -8.97
C SER A 50 9.86 -8.55 -7.89
N ARG A 51 10.57 -8.42 -6.78
CA ARG A 51 10.22 -7.53 -5.67
C ARG A 51 9.95 -6.10 -6.14
N LYS A 52 10.80 -5.58 -7.02
CA LYS A 52 10.66 -4.25 -7.59
C LYS A 52 9.38 -4.15 -8.42
N ALA A 53 9.17 -5.07 -9.37
CA ALA A 53 7.99 -5.07 -10.22
C ALA A 53 6.68 -5.21 -9.41
N ALA A 54 6.65 -6.09 -8.40
CA ALA A 54 5.49 -6.26 -7.51
C ALA A 54 5.20 -4.97 -6.71
N THR A 55 6.24 -4.27 -6.25
CA THR A 55 6.09 -3.01 -5.53
C THR A 55 5.60 -1.89 -6.45
N ASP A 56 6.23 -1.70 -7.61
CA ASP A 56 5.83 -0.69 -8.58
C ASP A 56 4.37 -0.92 -9.03
N PHE A 57 4.02 -2.18 -9.33
CA PHE A 57 2.64 -2.54 -9.70
C PHE A 57 1.64 -2.26 -8.57
N SER A 58 1.99 -2.53 -7.31
CA SER A 58 1.15 -2.22 -6.15
C SER A 58 0.86 -0.72 -6.04
N PHE A 59 1.83 0.15 -6.35
CA PHE A 59 1.62 1.60 -6.38
C PHE A 59 0.73 2.02 -7.53
N TYR A 60 0.93 1.48 -8.74
CA TYR A 60 0.04 1.78 -9.88
C TYR A 60 -1.40 1.34 -9.60
N LEU A 61 -1.60 0.18 -9.01
CA LEU A 61 -2.92 -0.34 -8.64
C LEU A 61 -3.58 0.49 -7.53
N ALA A 62 -2.76 1.13 -6.68
CA ALA A 62 -3.25 2.02 -5.62
C ALA A 62 -3.92 3.29 -6.17
N ILE A 63 -3.44 3.83 -7.29
CA ILE A 63 -3.93 5.10 -7.84
C ILE A 63 -5.43 5.05 -8.12
N PRO A 64 -5.96 4.16 -8.98
CA PRO A 64 -7.39 4.12 -9.28
C PRO A 64 -8.24 3.76 -8.06
N THR A 65 -7.74 2.89 -7.18
CA THR A 65 -8.49 2.50 -5.97
C THR A 65 -8.59 3.65 -4.96
N LEU A 66 -7.53 4.44 -4.77
CA LEU A 66 -7.56 5.61 -3.87
C LEU A 66 -8.39 6.75 -4.44
N ILE A 67 -8.31 7.00 -5.75
CA ILE A 67 -9.15 8.00 -6.42
C ILE A 67 -10.61 7.61 -6.27
N GLY A 68 -10.97 6.35 -6.55
CA GLY A 68 -12.34 5.87 -6.40
C GLY A 68 -12.86 5.95 -4.96
N ALA A 69 -12.06 5.54 -3.98
CA ALA A 69 -12.41 5.63 -2.57
C ALA A 69 -12.56 7.08 -2.11
N GLY A 70 -11.63 7.97 -2.53
CA GLY A 70 -11.70 9.40 -2.21
C GLY A 70 -12.92 10.07 -2.81
N ALA A 71 -13.22 9.81 -4.09
CA ALA A 71 -14.41 10.33 -4.76
C ALA A 71 -15.71 9.84 -4.09
N TYR A 72 -15.77 8.57 -3.71
CA TYR A 72 -16.91 8.01 -2.99
C TYR A 72 -17.10 8.65 -1.62
N SER A 73 -16.02 8.82 -0.84
CA SER A 73 -16.07 9.48 0.47
C SER A 73 -16.52 10.93 0.35
N LEU A 74 -15.99 11.66 -0.63
CA LEU A 74 -16.37 13.04 -0.89
C LEU A 74 -17.86 13.17 -1.26
N TYR A 75 -18.36 12.25 -2.08
CA TYR A 75 -19.77 12.20 -2.45
C TYR A 75 -20.67 11.90 -1.24
N LYS A 76 -20.26 10.93 -0.41
CA LYS A 76 -21.02 10.50 0.77
C LYS A 76 -21.10 11.60 1.84
N GLU A 77 -19.99 12.27 2.12
CA GLU A 77 -19.86 13.27 3.18
C GLU A 77 -20.04 14.71 2.67
N ARG A 78 -20.57 14.88 1.44
CA ARG A 78 -20.76 16.21 0.80
C ARG A 78 -21.56 17.22 1.65
N ALA A 79 -22.46 16.73 2.51
CA ALA A 79 -23.28 17.57 3.37
C ALA A 79 -22.49 18.20 4.53
N LEU A 80 -21.35 17.61 4.90
CA LEU A 80 -20.46 18.10 5.98
C LEU A 80 -19.40 19.07 5.45
N LEU A 81 -19.22 19.13 4.12
CA LEU A 81 -18.21 20.01 3.50
C LEU A 81 -18.75 21.45 3.40
N SER A 82 -18.09 22.35 4.09
CA SER A 82 -18.35 23.80 3.97
C SER A 82 -17.28 24.48 3.11
N LEU A 83 -17.67 25.54 2.40
CA LEU A 83 -16.72 26.34 1.64
C LEU A 83 -15.67 27.03 2.54
N ALA A 84 -15.98 27.20 3.83
CA ALA A 84 -15.05 27.76 4.80
C ALA A 84 -13.86 26.81 5.09
N ASP A 85 -14.04 25.50 4.90
CA ASP A 85 -13.00 24.49 5.14
C ASP A 85 -12.06 24.29 3.96
N LEU A 86 -12.38 24.89 2.80
CA LEU A 86 -11.61 24.73 1.57
C LEU A 86 -10.11 25.08 1.72
N PRO A 87 -9.72 26.18 2.41
CA PRO A 87 -8.30 26.49 2.62
C PRO A 87 -7.58 25.40 3.44
N LEU A 88 -8.25 24.87 4.46
CA LEU A 88 -7.70 23.81 5.30
C LEU A 88 -7.46 22.52 4.49
N PHE A 89 -8.44 22.13 3.66
CA PHE A 89 -8.32 20.99 2.74
C PHE A 89 -7.21 21.20 1.72
N ALA A 90 -7.08 22.41 1.16
CA ALA A 90 -6.03 22.73 0.19
C ALA A 90 -4.62 22.60 0.79
N VAL A 91 -4.40 23.17 1.98
CA VAL A 91 -3.12 23.05 2.70
C VAL A 91 -2.83 21.58 3.04
N GLY A 92 -3.82 20.86 3.57
CA GLY A 92 -3.69 19.43 3.89
C GLY A 92 -3.33 18.60 2.66
N LEU A 93 -3.97 18.86 1.51
CA LEU A 93 -3.69 18.17 0.25
C LEU A 93 -2.27 18.42 -0.25
N VAL A 94 -1.82 19.68 -0.25
CA VAL A 94 -0.46 20.04 -0.69
C VAL A 94 0.60 19.40 0.21
N LEU A 95 0.46 19.50 1.53
CA LEU A 95 1.40 18.93 2.48
C LEU A 95 1.43 17.40 2.39
N SER A 96 0.27 16.76 2.25
CA SER A 96 0.16 15.31 2.06
C SER A 96 0.82 14.87 0.77
N PHE A 97 0.61 15.61 -0.33
CA PHE A 97 1.24 15.31 -1.61
C PHE A 97 2.77 15.40 -1.53
N LEU A 98 3.31 16.48 -0.97
CA LEU A 98 4.76 16.67 -0.83
C LEU A 98 5.39 15.59 0.06
N SER A 99 4.76 15.31 1.20
CA SER A 99 5.21 14.27 2.12
C SER A 99 5.18 12.89 1.45
N ALA A 100 4.08 12.53 0.78
CA ALA A 100 3.96 11.27 0.07
C ALA A 100 4.99 11.15 -1.04
N TRP A 101 5.23 12.20 -1.81
CA TRP A 101 6.21 12.21 -2.89
C TRP A 101 7.62 11.89 -2.40
N VAL A 102 8.04 12.55 -1.30
CA VAL A 102 9.35 12.28 -0.68
C VAL A 102 9.42 10.85 -0.14
N CYS A 103 8.39 10.43 0.61
CA CYS A 103 8.33 9.09 1.22
C CYS A 103 8.35 7.98 0.16
N VAL A 104 7.58 8.10 -0.91
CA VAL A 104 7.52 7.09 -1.97
C VAL A 104 8.84 6.99 -2.72
N ARG A 105 9.46 8.13 -3.07
CA ARG A 105 10.78 8.14 -3.72
C ARG A 105 11.84 7.46 -2.86
N TRP A 106 11.87 7.79 -1.58
CA TRP A 106 12.81 7.20 -0.64
C TRP A 106 12.56 5.70 -0.46
N LEU A 107 11.30 5.30 -0.29
CA LEU A 107 10.90 3.91 -0.12
C LEU A 107 11.26 3.05 -1.33
N LEU A 108 10.96 3.51 -2.55
CA LEU A 108 11.29 2.78 -3.78
C LEU A 108 12.81 2.60 -3.93
N ARG A 109 13.58 3.64 -3.59
CA ARG A 109 15.04 3.56 -3.59
C ARG A 109 15.56 2.56 -2.56
N TYR A 110 14.96 2.54 -1.38
CA TYR A 110 15.30 1.61 -0.31
C TYR A 110 15.02 0.16 -0.70
N ILE A 111 13.82 -0.12 -1.24
CA ILE A 111 13.38 -1.48 -1.63
C ILE A 111 14.22 -2.03 -2.77
N ALA A 112 14.75 -1.18 -3.66
CA ALA A 112 15.62 -1.60 -4.74
C ALA A 112 16.93 -2.24 -4.24
N THR A 113 17.39 -1.86 -3.04
CA THR A 113 18.70 -2.28 -2.49
C THR A 113 18.59 -3.12 -1.21
N HIS A 114 17.46 -3.07 -0.50
CA HIS A 114 17.29 -3.69 0.81
C HIS A 114 16.12 -4.68 0.82
N SER A 115 16.10 -5.56 1.85
CA SER A 115 15.02 -6.51 2.06
C SER A 115 13.87 -5.92 2.91
N PHE A 116 12.69 -6.56 2.88
CA PHE A 116 11.56 -6.19 3.74
C PHE A 116 11.67 -6.68 5.19
N VAL A 117 12.70 -7.45 5.51
CA VAL A 117 12.87 -8.07 6.84
C VAL A 117 12.84 -7.04 7.98
N PRO A 118 13.52 -5.87 7.90
CA PRO A 118 13.46 -4.86 8.96
C PRO A 118 12.03 -4.36 9.22
N PHE A 119 11.22 -4.21 8.17
CA PHE A 119 9.82 -3.80 8.30
C PHE A 119 8.96 -4.87 9.00
N ALA A 120 9.22 -6.15 8.72
CA ALA A 120 8.54 -7.25 9.39
C ALA A 120 8.83 -7.26 10.89
N TRP A 121 10.09 -7.12 11.29
CA TRP A 121 10.49 -7.04 12.69
C TRP A 121 9.89 -5.83 13.42
N TYR A 122 9.92 -4.67 12.77
CA TYR A 122 9.27 -3.47 13.31
C TYR A 122 7.76 -3.71 13.57
N ARG A 123 7.04 -4.32 12.61
CA ARG A 123 5.61 -4.61 12.76
C ARG A 123 5.32 -5.61 13.86
N ILE A 124 6.14 -6.64 14.02
CA ILE A 124 6.01 -7.63 15.10
C ILE A 124 6.22 -6.96 16.46
N ALA A 125 7.28 -6.18 16.60
CA ALA A 125 7.59 -5.47 17.83
C ALA A 125 6.47 -4.47 18.19
N PHE A 126 6.03 -3.66 17.23
CA PHE A 126 4.96 -2.68 17.45
C PHE A 126 3.62 -3.36 17.75
N GLY A 127 3.27 -4.44 17.04
CA GLY A 127 2.08 -5.24 17.31
C GLY A 127 2.10 -5.84 18.72
N GLY A 128 3.25 -6.32 19.17
CA GLY A 128 3.44 -6.78 20.56
C GLY A 128 3.19 -5.68 21.59
N VAL A 129 3.69 -4.47 21.35
CA VAL A 129 3.44 -3.31 22.22
C VAL A 129 1.96 -2.96 22.27
N VAL A 130 1.29 -2.93 21.11
CA VAL A 130 -0.16 -2.65 21.03
C VAL A 130 -0.97 -3.70 21.80
N LEU A 131 -0.65 -4.99 21.63
CA LEU A 131 -1.31 -6.06 22.36
C LEU A 131 -1.08 -5.98 23.88
N LEU A 132 0.14 -5.66 24.31
CA LEU A 132 0.45 -5.48 25.73
C LEU A 132 -0.28 -4.29 26.34
N THR A 133 -0.36 -3.16 25.63
CA THR A 133 -1.09 -1.97 26.12
C THR A 133 -2.60 -2.21 26.16
N ALA A 134 -3.15 -2.93 25.19
CA ALA A 134 -4.55 -3.34 25.17
C ALA A 134 -4.86 -4.31 26.32
N TRP A 135 -4.01 -5.31 26.56
CA TRP A 135 -4.19 -6.30 27.63
C TRP A 135 -4.11 -5.66 29.03
N LYS A 136 -3.19 -4.71 29.20
CA LYS A 136 -3.09 -3.97 30.47
C LYS A 136 -4.18 -2.88 30.65
N GLY A 137 -5.02 -2.66 29.64
CA GLY A 137 -6.09 -1.65 29.71
C GLY A 137 -5.59 -0.20 29.76
N TRP A 138 -4.32 0.05 29.44
CA TRP A 138 -3.74 1.39 29.47
C TRP A 138 -4.30 2.30 28.36
N ILE A 139 -4.68 1.73 27.24
CA ILE A 139 -5.25 2.43 26.10
C ILE A 139 -6.45 1.63 25.58
N VAL A 140 -7.60 2.27 25.50
CA VAL A 140 -8.77 1.71 24.82
C VAL A 140 -8.60 2.00 23.33
N TRP A 141 -8.19 0.98 22.60
CA TRP A 141 -8.16 1.05 21.12
C TRP A 141 -9.61 0.90 20.64
N ALA A 142 -10.29 2.03 20.41
CA ALA A 142 -11.62 2.01 19.82
C ALA A 142 -11.56 1.41 18.40
N ALA A 143 -12.43 0.43 18.14
CA ALA A 143 -12.61 -0.15 16.82
C ALA A 143 -13.42 0.79 15.93
#